data_91a388a771a3e00b422ade6b3cb8f6b4
#
_entry.id   91a388a771a3e00b422ade6b3cb8f6b4
#
_cell.length_a   1.000
_cell.length_b   1.000
_cell.length_c   1.000
_cell.angle_alpha   90.00
_cell.angle_beta   90.00
_cell.angle_gamma   90.00
#
_symmetry.space_group_name_H-M   'P 1'
#
loop_
_entity.id
_entity.type
_entity.pdbx_description
1 polymer ?
#
loop_
_entity_poly.entity_id
_entity_poly.type
_entity_poly.pdbx_seq_one_letter_code
_entity_poly.pdbx_strand_id
1 'polypeptide(L)'
;SHALELCYENYKLNEFTADFSTIEGDAFLMLNSLAIRNKKFNIITLDPPSLIKKKTEIYKGRDFFLDLCDKSFKLLENGGILGVITCAYHISLQDLIEVTRMSASKNNKLLSVVGINYQPEDHPWILHIPETLYLKALWVKVEER
;
A
#
# COMPACT_ATOMS: atom_id res chain seq x y z
N SER A 1 -14.10 13.94 -6.62
CA SER A 1 -14.96 12.76 -6.83
C SER A 1 -15.77 12.46 -5.57
N HIS A 2 -16.89 11.76 -5.72
CA HIS A 2 -17.76 11.38 -4.59
C HIS A 2 -16.99 10.64 -3.46
N ALA A 3 -16.05 9.79 -3.80
CA ALA A 3 -15.22 9.10 -2.79
C ALA A 3 -14.39 10.08 -1.93
N LEU A 4 -13.85 11.15 -2.52
CA LEU A 4 -13.09 12.16 -1.79
C LEU A 4 -14.00 13.07 -0.94
N GLU A 5 -15.23 13.30 -1.38
CA GLU A 5 -16.26 13.99 -0.58
C GLU A 5 -16.59 13.19 0.67
N LEU A 6 -16.82 11.86 0.54
CA LEU A 6 -17.04 10.97 1.66
C LEU A 6 -15.82 10.92 2.63
N CYS A 7 -14.58 10.92 2.11
CA CYS A 7 -13.39 11.02 2.97
C CYS A 7 -13.43 12.29 3.84
N TYR A 8 -13.82 13.43 3.27
CA TYR A 8 -13.91 14.69 4.01
C TYR A 8 -15.05 14.69 5.03
N GLU A 9 -16.20 14.11 4.68
CA GLU A 9 -17.31 13.93 5.62
C GLU A 9 -16.92 13.03 6.79
N ASN A 10 -16.26 11.89 6.52
CA ASN A 10 -15.76 11.00 7.56
C ASN A 10 -14.73 11.68 8.46
N TYR A 11 -13.83 12.48 7.89
CA TYR A 11 -12.87 13.26 8.68
C TYR A 11 -13.58 14.19 9.66
N LYS A 12 -14.62 14.92 9.22
CA LYS A 12 -15.43 15.81 10.07
C LYS A 12 -16.20 15.06 11.16
N LEU A 13 -16.81 13.93 10.81
CA LEU A 13 -17.60 13.12 11.75
C LEU A 13 -16.73 12.56 12.90
N ASN A 14 -15.45 12.34 12.68
CA ASN A 14 -14.52 11.86 13.70
C ASN A 14 -13.87 12.97 14.53
N GLU A 15 -14.23 14.24 14.30
CA GLU A 15 -13.75 15.42 15.04
C GLU A 15 -12.20 15.51 15.10
N PHE A 16 -11.50 15.01 14.06
CA PHE A 16 -10.05 15.10 14.00
C PHE A 16 -9.59 16.56 13.91
N THR A 17 -8.51 16.86 14.64
CA THR A 17 -7.88 18.20 14.66
C THR A 17 -6.65 18.30 13.77
N ALA A 18 -6.17 17.17 13.23
CA ALA A 18 -5.01 17.14 12.34
C ALA A 18 -5.36 17.75 10.96
N ASP A 19 -4.36 18.25 10.26
CA ASP A 19 -4.54 18.70 8.88
C ASP A 19 -4.93 17.53 7.98
N PHE A 20 -5.95 17.73 7.17
CA PHE A 20 -6.47 16.74 6.23
C PHE A 20 -6.56 17.32 4.83
N SER A 21 -6.07 16.59 3.85
CA SER A 21 -6.19 16.97 2.44
C SER A 21 -6.39 15.75 1.56
N THR A 22 -7.09 15.94 0.44
CA THR A 22 -7.31 14.93 -0.58
C THR A 22 -6.69 15.36 -1.90
N ILE A 23 -6.19 14.42 -2.68
CA ILE A 23 -5.65 14.66 -4.02
C ILE A 23 -6.38 13.73 -4.99
N GLU A 24 -7.08 14.30 -5.95
CA GLU A 24 -7.71 13.55 -7.04
C GLU A 24 -6.74 13.42 -8.22
N GLY A 25 -6.54 12.19 -8.71
CA GLY A 25 -5.68 11.95 -9.87
C GLY A 25 -5.13 10.53 -9.92
N ASP A 26 -4.31 10.28 -10.92
CA ASP A 26 -3.54 9.04 -11.04
C ASP A 26 -2.49 8.96 -9.92
N ALA A 27 -2.48 7.85 -9.17
CA ALA A 27 -1.62 7.70 -8.00
C ALA A 27 -0.12 7.80 -8.35
N PHE A 28 0.32 7.25 -9.48
CA PHE A 28 1.72 7.29 -9.90
C PHE A 28 2.18 8.71 -10.24
N LEU A 29 1.32 9.49 -10.90
CA LEU A 29 1.58 10.89 -11.21
C LEU A 29 1.62 11.73 -9.93
N MET A 30 0.69 11.47 -8.99
CA MET A 30 0.62 12.21 -7.73
C MET A 30 1.80 11.90 -6.82
N LEU A 31 2.21 10.64 -6.68
CA LEU A 31 3.41 10.26 -5.93
C LEU A 31 4.68 10.94 -6.50
N ASN A 32 4.84 10.96 -7.82
CA ASN A 32 5.95 11.68 -8.46
C ASN A 32 5.90 13.20 -8.16
N SER A 33 4.72 13.81 -8.26
CA SER A 33 4.54 15.24 -7.95
C SER A 33 4.91 15.58 -6.51
N LEU A 34 4.51 14.72 -5.55
CA LEU A 34 4.85 14.87 -4.14
C LEU A 34 6.37 14.74 -3.92
N ALA A 35 7.03 13.80 -4.61
CA ALA A 35 8.48 13.62 -4.54
C ALA A 35 9.25 14.85 -5.09
N ILE A 36 8.81 15.40 -6.21
CA ILE A 36 9.40 16.63 -6.78
C ILE A 36 9.28 17.81 -5.79
N ARG A 37 8.21 17.85 -5.01
CA ARG A 37 7.99 18.87 -3.97
C ARG A 37 8.70 18.56 -2.64
N ASN A 38 9.53 17.53 -2.60
CA ASN A 38 10.23 17.06 -1.39
C ASN A 38 9.29 16.77 -0.20
N LYS A 39 8.06 16.32 -0.46
CA LYS A 39 7.15 15.92 0.61
C LYS A 39 7.63 14.62 1.23
N LYS A 40 7.53 14.51 2.56
CA LYS A 40 7.88 13.33 3.33
C LYS A 40 6.75 12.94 4.27
N PHE A 41 6.64 11.65 4.55
CA PHE A 41 5.59 11.07 5.38
C PHE A 41 6.20 10.04 6.34
N ASN A 42 5.66 9.99 7.55
CA ASN A 42 6.06 8.98 8.54
C ASN A 42 5.40 7.62 8.26
N ILE A 43 4.20 7.63 7.68
CA ILE A 43 3.46 6.42 7.33
C ILE A 43 2.87 6.60 5.94
N ILE A 44 3.01 5.57 5.11
CA ILE A 44 2.33 5.47 3.81
C ILE A 44 1.61 4.12 3.76
N THR A 45 0.34 4.12 3.39
CA THR A 45 -0.43 2.91 3.10
C THR A 45 -0.77 2.84 1.61
N LEU A 46 -0.46 1.71 0.99
CA LEU A 46 -0.79 1.40 -0.40
C LEU A 46 -1.91 0.36 -0.41
N ASP A 47 -3.10 0.77 -0.79
CA ASP A 47 -4.29 -0.09 -0.89
C ASP A 47 -4.97 0.12 -2.25
N PRO A 48 -4.32 -0.32 -3.35
CA PRO A 48 -4.90 -0.18 -4.68
C PRO A 48 -6.06 -1.15 -4.89
N PRO A 49 -6.98 -0.85 -5.81
CA PRO A 49 -8.04 -1.77 -6.18
C PRO A 49 -7.47 -3.08 -6.75
N SER A 50 -8.25 -4.17 -6.68
CA SER A 50 -7.86 -5.46 -7.25
C SER A 50 -7.81 -5.37 -8.79
N LEU A 51 -6.61 -5.16 -9.33
CA LEU A 51 -6.35 -5.08 -10.77
C LEU A 51 -6.13 -6.46 -11.42
N ILE A 52 -5.87 -7.49 -10.60
CA ILE A 52 -5.48 -8.83 -11.06
C ILE A 52 -6.68 -9.77 -10.98
N LYS A 53 -7.32 -10.00 -12.11
CA LYS A 53 -8.49 -10.90 -12.20
C LYS A 53 -8.14 -12.32 -12.63
N LYS A 54 -6.96 -12.53 -13.24
CA LYS A 54 -6.53 -13.82 -13.77
C LYS A 54 -5.10 -14.14 -13.33
N LYS A 55 -4.84 -15.43 -13.11
CA LYS A 55 -3.50 -15.94 -12.76
C LYS A 55 -2.43 -15.56 -13.77
N THR A 56 -2.78 -15.46 -15.06
CA THR A 56 -1.86 -15.03 -16.13
C THR A 56 -1.41 -13.58 -16.02
N GLU A 57 -2.04 -12.76 -15.18
CA GLU A 57 -1.74 -11.35 -14.99
C GLU A 57 -0.87 -11.07 -13.74
N ILE A 58 -0.44 -12.11 -13.02
CA ILE A 58 0.37 -11.96 -11.79
C ILE A 58 1.59 -11.08 -12.02
N TYR A 59 2.30 -11.25 -13.14
CA TYR A 59 3.49 -10.44 -13.45
C TYR A 59 3.15 -8.94 -13.52
N LYS A 60 2.05 -8.57 -14.18
CA LYS A 60 1.59 -7.17 -14.23
C LYS A 60 1.27 -6.63 -12.83
N GLY A 61 0.66 -7.46 -11.98
CA GLY A 61 0.39 -7.09 -10.60
C GLY A 61 1.66 -6.86 -9.79
N ARG A 62 2.66 -7.73 -9.94
CA ARG A 62 3.96 -7.58 -9.28
C ARG A 62 4.67 -6.31 -9.74
N ASP A 63 4.72 -6.03 -11.03
CA ASP A 63 5.31 -4.81 -11.59
C ASP A 63 4.59 -3.55 -11.08
N PHE A 64 3.27 -3.60 -10.98
CA PHE A 64 2.45 -2.52 -10.44
C PHE A 64 2.82 -2.21 -8.96
N PHE A 65 2.89 -3.25 -8.11
CA PHE A 65 3.29 -3.06 -6.71
C PHE A 65 4.76 -2.64 -6.57
N LEU A 66 5.65 -3.16 -7.44
CA LEU A 66 7.05 -2.76 -7.46
C LEU A 66 7.20 -1.25 -7.71
N ASP A 67 6.48 -0.71 -8.70
CA ASP A 67 6.52 0.72 -9.03
C ASP A 67 5.86 1.59 -7.94
N LEU A 68 4.75 1.15 -7.34
CA LEU A 68 4.15 1.84 -6.19
C LEU A 68 5.11 1.92 -5.00
N CYS A 69 5.76 0.82 -4.65
CA CYS A 69 6.75 0.78 -3.57
C CYS A 69 7.95 1.69 -3.89
N ASP A 70 8.47 1.64 -5.13
CA ASP A 70 9.60 2.47 -5.57
C ASP A 70 9.32 3.97 -5.39
N LYS A 71 8.14 4.42 -5.77
CA LYS A 71 7.73 5.81 -5.59
C LYS A 71 7.50 6.18 -4.13
N SER A 72 6.95 5.26 -3.35
CA SER A 72 6.64 5.47 -1.93
C SER A 72 7.90 5.56 -1.07
N PHE A 73 8.94 4.77 -1.35
CA PHE A 73 10.21 4.86 -0.63
C PHE A 73 10.89 6.23 -0.75
N LYS A 74 10.65 6.94 -1.85
CA LYS A 74 11.16 8.31 -2.03
C LYS A 74 10.43 9.35 -1.16
N LEU A 75 9.23 9.00 -0.69
CA LEU A 75 8.36 9.87 0.12
C LEU A 75 8.41 9.55 1.62
N LEU A 76 8.99 8.42 2.02
CA LEU A 76 9.08 8.06 3.44
C LEU A 76 10.23 8.77 4.14
N GLU A 77 9.98 9.18 5.37
CA GLU A 77 11.03 9.56 6.31
C GLU A 77 11.86 8.33 6.72
N ASN A 78 13.10 8.57 7.14
CA ASN A 78 13.91 7.51 7.76
C ASN A 78 13.25 7.02 9.05
N GLY A 79 13.07 5.72 9.21
CA GLY A 79 12.29 5.12 10.29
C GLY A 79 10.78 5.10 10.05
N GLY A 80 10.31 5.59 8.90
CA GLY A 80 8.89 5.57 8.52
C GLY A 80 8.36 4.17 8.23
N ILE A 81 7.04 4.04 8.14
CA ILE A 81 6.35 2.76 7.93
C ILE A 81 5.68 2.75 6.56
N LEU A 82 5.89 1.68 5.80
CA LEU A 82 5.15 1.36 4.58
C LEU A 82 4.21 0.19 4.84
N GLY A 83 2.91 0.40 4.62
CA GLY A 83 1.89 -0.65 4.53
C GLY A 83 1.59 -0.97 3.08
N VAL A 84 1.75 -2.23 2.68
CA VAL A 84 1.42 -2.72 1.34
C VAL A 84 0.29 -3.72 1.46
N ILE A 85 -0.87 -3.34 0.91
CA ILE A 85 -2.14 -4.06 1.08
C ILE A 85 -2.64 -4.51 -0.29
N THR A 86 -3.21 -5.69 -0.35
CA THR A 86 -3.89 -6.19 -1.56
C THR A 86 -5.10 -7.05 -1.21
N CYS A 87 -6.18 -6.84 -1.94
CA CYS A 87 -7.34 -7.72 -1.98
C CYS A 87 -7.34 -8.66 -3.20
N ALA A 88 -6.27 -8.68 -4.00
CA ALA A 88 -6.15 -9.57 -5.15
C ALA A 88 -5.80 -11.00 -4.69
N TYR A 89 -6.71 -11.97 -4.90
CA TYR A 89 -6.47 -13.38 -4.54
C TYR A 89 -5.19 -13.95 -5.15
N HIS A 90 -4.90 -13.60 -6.40
CA HIS A 90 -3.74 -14.13 -7.13
C HIS A 90 -2.39 -13.52 -6.74
N ILE A 91 -2.37 -12.44 -5.96
CA ILE A 91 -1.14 -11.89 -5.38
C ILE A 91 -0.99 -12.46 -3.97
N SER A 92 0.02 -13.27 -3.78
CA SER A 92 0.32 -13.88 -2.47
C SER A 92 1.03 -12.89 -1.53
N LEU A 93 1.07 -13.21 -0.24
CA LEU A 93 1.92 -12.47 0.71
C LEU A 93 3.39 -12.55 0.30
N GLN A 94 3.84 -13.69 -0.22
CA GLN A 94 5.21 -13.85 -0.70
C GLN A 94 5.51 -12.92 -1.88
N ASP A 95 4.56 -12.71 -2.79
CA ASP A 95 4.71 -11.72 -3.88
C ASP A 95 4.88 -10.31 -3.33
N LEU A 96 4.06 -9.91 -2.32
CA LEU A 96 4.21 -8.60 -1.67
C LEU A 96 5.59 -8.45 -1.00
N ILE A 97 6.06 -9.47 -0.28
CA ILE A 97 7.40 -9.48 0.35
C ILE A 97 8.48 -9.30 -0.70
N GLU A 98 8.42 -10.05 -1.80
CA GLU A 98 9.43 -9.97 -2.85
C GLU A 98 9.47 -8.61 -3.55
N VAL A 99 8.33 -8.09 -3.99
CA VAL A 99 8.29 -6.79 -4.71
C VAL A 99 8.72 -5.65 -3.79
N THR A 100 8.32 -5.69 -2.52
CA THR A 100 8.71 -4.68 -1.52
C THR A 100 10.21 -4.73 -1.27
N ARG A 101 10.79 -5.93 -1.08
CA ARG A 101 12.23 -6.15 -0.90
C ARG A 101 13.04 -5.72 -2.13
N MET A 102 12.58 -6.05 -3.33
CA MET A 102 13.25 -5.66 -4.58
C MET A 102 13.28 -4.14 -4.74
N SER A 103 12.14 -3.48 -4.49
CA SER A 103 12.04 -2.02 -4.54
C SER A 103 12.91 -1.35 -3.47
N ALA A 104 12.96 -1.90 -2.25
CA ALA A 104 13.82 -1.38 -1.18
C ALA A 104 15.31 -1.47 -1.56
N SER A 105 15.74 -2.60 -2.12
CA SER A 105 17.13 -2.79 -2.59
C SER A 105 17.51 -1.77 -3.65
N LYS A 106 16.61 -1.47 -4.60
CA LYS A 106 16.79 -0.46 -5.64
C LYS A 106 16.91 0.96 -5.06
N ASN A 107 16.23 1.24 -3.95
CA ASN A 107 16.23 2.54 -3.27
C ASN A 107 17.23 2.62 -2.11
N ASN A 108 18.13 1.65 -1.97
CA ASN A 108 19.11 1.57 -0.88
C ASN A 108 18.49 1.65 0.52
N LYS A 109 17.37 0.94 0.72
CA LYS A 109 16.63 0.89 1.99
C LYS A 109 16.80 -0.46 2.67
N LEU A 110 16.83 -0.45 4.00
CA LEU A 110 16.72 -1.63 4.86
C LEU A 110 15.30 -1.71 5.39
N LEU A 111 14.72 -2.91 5.36
CA LEU A 111 13.34 -3.14 5.81
C LEU A 111 13.30 -4.09 7.00
N SER A 112 12.56 -3.70 8.03
CA SER A 112 12.17 -4.58 9.13
C SER A 112 10.66 -4.82 9.07
N VAL A 113 10.22 -6.08 9.03
CA VAL A 113 8.79 -6.40 9.07
C VAL A 113 8.27 -6.11 10.47
N VAL A 114 7.27 -5.25 10.57
CA VAL A 114 6.64 -4.86 11.84
C VAL A 114 5.22 -5.42 11.99
N GLY A 115 4.64 -5.94 10.92
CA GLY A 115 3.34 -6.59 10.98
C GLY A 115 2.96 -7.30 9.69
N ILE A 116 2.15 -8.34 9.83
CA ILE A 116 1.46 -9.03 8.75
C ILE A 116 0.03 -9.24 9.21
N ASN A 117 -0.94 -8.81 8.40
CA ASN A 117 -2.35 -8.98 8.70
C ASN A 117 -3.08 -9.63 7.52
N TYR A 118 -4.10 -10.38 7.86
CA TYR A 118 -5.10 -10.92 6.95
C TYR A 118 -6.44 -10.23 7.24
N GLN A 119 -7.51 -10.82 6.74
CA GLN A 119 -8.86 -10.30 6.88
C GLN A 119 -9.28 -10.17 8.36
N PRO A 120 -9.97 -9.07 8.73
CA PRO A 120 -10.57 -8.93 10.05
C PRO A 120 -11.81 -9.84 10.20
N GLU A 121 -12.34 -9.92 11.42
CA GLU A 121 -13.45 -10.82 11.77
C GLU A 121 -14.75 -10.52 11.02
N ASP A 122 -14.98 -9.28 10.63
CA ASP A 122 -16.15 -8.87 9.83
C ASP A 122 -16.04 -9.27 8.35
N HIS A 123 -14.89 -9.80 7.93
CA HIS A 123 -14.63 -10.39 6.61
C HIS A 123 -14.17 -11.84 6.77
N PRO A 124 -15.01 -12.75 7.27
CA PRO A 124 -14.59 -14.11 7.56
C PRO A 124 -14.19 -14.86 6.28
N TRP A 125 -13.15 -15.67 6.38
CA TRP A 125 -12.78 -16.58 5.30
C TRP A 125 -13.18 -18.02 5.65
N ILE A 126 -13.48 -18.78 4.62
CA ILE A 126 -14.02 -20.14 4.74
C ILE A 126 -12.89 -21.13 4.46
N LEU A 127 -12.53 -21.96 5.44
CA LEU A 127 -11.41 -22.89 5.34
C LEU A 127 -11.49 -23.82 4.11
N HIS A 128 -12.69 -24.24 3.74
CA HIS A 128 -12.94 -25.11 2.58
C HIS A 128 -12.97 -24.37 1.23
N ILE A 129 -12.91 -23.03 1.25
CA ILE A 129 -12.93 -22.17 0.06
C ILE A 129 -11.74 -21.21 0.18
N PRO A 130 -10.51 -21.65 -0.21
CA PRO A 130 -9.29 -20.86 -0.02
C PRO A 130 -9.32 -19.49 -0.69
N GLU A 131 -10.11 -19.33 -1.76
CA GLU A 131 -10.29 -18.09 -2.50
C GLU A 131 -10.89 -16.96 -1.65
N THR A 132 -11.56 -17.32 -0.56
CA THR A 132 -12.13 -16.35 0.38
C THR A 132 -11.05 -15.68 1.25
N LEU A 133 -9.83 -16.22 1.34
CA LEU A 133 -8.67 -15.57 1.96
C LEU A 133 -7.94 -14.70 0.92
N TYR A 134 -8.46 -13.52 0.66
CA TYR A 134 -7.97 -12.65 -0.40
C TYR A 134 -7.21 -11.41 0.09
N LEU A 135 -7.50 -10.91 1.30
CA LEU A 135 -6.85 -9.71 1.85
C LEU A 135 -5.52 -10.05 2.55
N LYS A 136 -4.47 -9.33 2.21
CA LYS A 136 -3.16 -9.43 2.87
C LYS A 136 -2.59 -8.02 3.02
N ALA A 137 -1.98 -7.76 4.17
CA ALA A 137 -1.25 -6.53 4.46
C ALA A 137 0.13 -6.86 5.02
N LEU A 138 1.15 -6.27 4.42
CA LEU A 138 2.54 -6.31 4.86
C LEU A 138 2.93 -4.91 5.37
N TRP A 139 3.41 -4.82 6.60
CA TRP A 139 3.89 -3.58 7.21
C TRP A 139 5.39 -3.67 7.44
N VAL A 140 6.13 -2.71 6.92
CA VAL A 140 7.58 -2.65 7.07
C VAL A 140 8.01 -1.29 7.57
N LYS A 141 8.95 -1.30 8.54
CA LYS A 141 9.71 -0.11 8.93
C LYS A 141 10.84 0.07 7.94
N VAL A 142 11.06 1.29 7.49
CA VAL A 142 12.00 1.64 6.41
C VAL A 142 13.13 2.48 6.97
N GLU A 143 14.37 2.03 6.81
CA GLU A 143 15.56 2.73 7.26
C GLU A 143 16.55 2.92 6.10
N GLU A 144 17.36 3.97 6.17
CA GLU A 144 18.49 4.14 5.24
C GLU A 144 19.51 3.00 5.45
N ARG A 145 20.10 2.53 4.35
CA ARG A 145 21.10 1.48 4.38
C ARG A 145 22.51 2.05 4.42
#